data_a79a1d7549019446badf584409579fe6
#
_entry.id   a79a1d7549019446badf584409579fe6
#
_cell.length_a   1.000
_cell.length_b   1.000
_cell.length_c   1.000
_cell.angle_alpha   90.00
_cell.angle_beta   90.00
_cell.angle_gamma   90.00
#
_symmetry.space_group_name_H-M   'P 1'
#
loop_
_entity.id
_entity.type
_entity.pdbx_description
1 polymer ?
#
loop_
_entity_poly.entity_id
_entity_poly.type
_entity_poly.pdbx_seq_one_letter_code
_entity_poly.pdbx_strand_id
1 'polypeptide(L)'
;MVVYSGSLQRVDFSEEGDEKGFCVVDLDPTAPQGRRMTNFEFHKLDARNFVTVDVSVEPQDSDPTATVVRAIARKDIADSVVRVRISLAAGADAHLRETEIRAALEPAHFIASISREVAGERRTRISPSEGEDLQPMQALGIYLDSRNIEGERREKIMRKAEELIELDSAELEETR
;
A
#
# COMPACT_ATOMS: atom_id res chain seq x y z
N MET A 1 19.83 -13.40 -21.43
CA MET A 1 18.99 -13.49 -20.25
C MET A 1 19.45 -12.40 -19.28
N VAL A 2 18.53 -11.62 -18.71
CA VAL A 2 18.83 -10.64 -17.65
C VAL A 2 18.11 -11.15 -16.42
N VAL A 3 18.81 -11.22 -15.26
CA VAL A 3 18.26 -11.72 -14.01
C VAL A 3 18.55 -10.72 -12.90
N TYR A 4 17.52 -10.37 -12.15
CA TYR A 4 17.64 -9.66 -10.88
C TYR A 4 17.45 -10.68 -9.77
N SER A 5 18.45 -10.81 -8.89
CA SER A 5 18.44 -11.82 -7.82
C SER A 5 17.34 -11.57 -6.77
N GLY A 6 16.77 -10.37 -6.75
CA GLY A 6 15.77 -9.99 -5.74
C GLY A 6 16.33 -9.89 -4.32
N SER A 7 15.45 -9.94 -3.35
CA SER A 7 15.77 -9.94 -1.91
C SER A 7 15.58 -11.32 -1.29
N LEU A 8 16.36 -11.62 -0.24
CA LEU A 8 16.24 -12.88 0.52
C LEU A 8 15.01 -12.91 1.44
N GLN A 9 14.49 -11.73 1.76
CA GLN A 9 13.29 -11.56 2.60
C GLN A 9 12.33 -10.56 1.95
N ARG A 10 11.06 -10.66 2.32
CA ARG A 10 10.04 -9.66 1.97
C ARG A 10 10.26 -8.39 2.80
N VAL A 11 10.18 -7.24 2.16
CA VAL A 11 10.33 -5.91 2.79
C VAL A 11 9.02 -5.13 2.77
N ASP A 12 8.13 -5.46 1.84
CA ASP A 12 6.85 -4.79 1.65
C ASP A 12 5.73 -5.78 1.32
N PHE A 13 4.48 -5.38 1.55
CA PHE A 13 3.30 -6.20 1.25
C PHE A 13 3.01 -6.34 -0.26
N SER A 14 3.64 -5.56 -1.13
CA SER A 14 3.60 -5.81 -2.56
C SER A 14 4.29 -7.11 -2.95
N GLU A 15 5.21 -7.59 -2.10
CA GLU A 15 5.97 -8.82 -2.28
C GLU A 15 5.31 -10.04 -1.59
N GLU A 16 4.05 -9.91 -1.10
CA GLU A 16 3.33 -10.97 -0.36
C GLU A 16 3.30 -12.30 -1.13
N GLY A 17 3.11 -12.23 -2.46
CA GLY A 17 3.06 -13.40 -3.34
C GLY A 17 4.40 -13.86 -3.88
N ASP A 18 5.50 -13.16 -3.59
CA ASP A 18 6.80 -13.47 -4.19
C ASP A 18 7.49 -14.64 -3.52
N GLU A 19 8.12 -15.48 -4.32
CA GLU A 19 9.09 -16.44 -3.82
C GLU A 19 10.43 -15.77 -3.58
N LYS A 20 10.99 -15.90 -2.40
CA LYS A 20 12.28 -15.36 -2.00
C LYS A 20 13.36 -16.43 -2.05
N GLY A 21 14.55 -16.02 -2.46
CA GLY A 21 15.64 -16.97 -2.65
C GLY A 21 16.92 -16.32 -3.19
N PHE A 22 17.83 -17.14 -3.63
CA PHE A 22 19.08 -16.73 -4.27
C PHE A 22 19.32 -17.56 -5.52
N CYS A 23 20.14 -17.01 -6.41
CA CYS A 23 20.54 -17.69 -7.63
C CYS A 23 21.99 -18.17 -7.52
N VAL A 24 22.24 -19.39 -8.00
CA VAL A 24 23.58 -19.91 -8.26
C VAL A 24 23.78 -19.92 -9.76
N VAL A 25 24.91 -19.37 -10.22
CA VAL A 25 25.22 -19.23 -11.63
C VAL A 25 26.63 -19.75 -11.89
N ASP A 26 26.75 -20.74 -12.76
CA ASP A 26 28.05 -21.26 -13.23
C ASP A 26 28.46 -20.58 -14.52
N LEU A 27 29.69 -20.09 -14.55
CA LEU A 27 30.26 -19.39 -15.69
C LEU A 27 31.49 -20.07 -16.23
N ASP A 28 31.53 -20.31 -17.55
CA ASP A 28 32.76 -20.66 -18.27
C ASP A 28 33.39 -19.38 -18.85
N PRO A 29 34.49 -18.89 -18.29
CA PRO A 29 35.16 -17.69 -18.79
C PRO A 29 35.83 -17.89 -20.18
N THR A 30 36.04 -19.14 -20.60
CA THR A 30 36.68 -19.48 -21.88
C THR A 30 35.68 -19.49 -23.02
N ALA A 31 34.37 -19.61 -22.71
CA ALA A 31 33.33 -19.62 -23.73
C ALA A 31 33.14 -18.25 -24.38
N PRO A 32 32.65 -18.18 -25.61
CA PRO A 32 32.36 -16.93 -26.32
C PRO A 32 31.36 -16.06 -25.54
N GLN A 33 31.46 -14.73 -25.70
CA GLN A 33 30.50 -13.79 -25.14
C GLN A 33 29.07 -14.20 -25.52
N GLY A 34 28.16 -14.16 -24.52
CA GLY A 34 26.76 -14.59 -24.65
C GLY A 34 26.52 -16.09 -24.43
N ARG A 35 27.58 -16.93 -24.29
CA ARG A 35 27.49 -18.37 -23.99
C ARG A 35 28.25 -18.78 -22.75
N ARG A 36 28.67 -17.81 -21.93
CA ARG A 36 29.49 -18.07 -20.73
C ARG A 36 28.70 -18.67 -19.57
N MET A 37 27.41 -18.46 -19.50
CA MET A 37 26.56 -19.06 -18.47
C MET A 37 26.28 -20.53 -18.83
N THR A 38 26.77 -21.45 -18.01
CA THR A 38 26.62 -22.90 -18.20
C THR A 38 25.50 -23.50 -17.37
N ASN A 39 25.21 -22.89 -16.20
CA ASN A 39 24.13 -23.30 -15.33
C ASN A 39 23.48 -22.09 -14.64
N PHE A 40 22.19 -22.20 -14.32
CA PHE A 40 21.43 -21.22 -13.54
C PHE A 40 20.43 -21.98 -12.69
N GLU A 41 20.52 -21.82 -11.38
CA GLU A 41 19.58 -22.42 -10.42
C GLU A 41 19.06 -21.36 -9.46
N PHE A 42 17.73 -21.36 -9.23
CA PHE A 42 17.11 -20.57 -8.17
C PHE A 42 16.86 -21.46 -6.96
N HIS A 43 17.40 -21.07 -5.83
CA HIS A 43 17.21 -21.73 -4.54
C HIS A 43 16.23 -20.92 -3.71
N LYS A 44 15.00 -21.46 -3.57
CA LYS A 44 13.95 -20.87 -2.74
C LYS A 44 14.35 -20.96 -1.26
N LEU A 45 14.10 -19.88 -0.53
CA LEU A 45 14.24 -19.79 0.92
C LEU A 45 12.88 -19.80 1.59
N ASP A 46 12.84 -20.32 2.80
CA ASP A 46 11.70 -20.21 3.71
C ASP A 46 11.69 -18.81 4.35
N ALA A 47 11.33 -17.83 3.54
CA ALA A 47 11.24 -16.43 3.95
C ALA A 47 9.93 -16.18 4.72
N ARG A 48 9.98 -15.33 5.78
CA ARG A 48 8.79 -15.00 6.58
C ARG A 48 7.66 -14.48 5.69
N ASN A 49 6.46 -15.03 5.89
CA ASN A 49 5.30 -14.66 5.11
C ASN A 49 4.76 -13.28 5.51
N PHE A 50 4.29 -12.54 4.51
CA PHE A 50 3.44 -11.37 4.69
C PHE A 50 2.02 -11.79 4.34
N VAL A 51 1.05 -11.42 5.18
CA VAL A 51 -0.34 -11.83 5.01
C VAL A 51 -1.25 -10.63 5.13
N THR A 52 -2.02 -10.37 4.06
CA THR A 52 -3.09 -9.38 4.07
C THR A 52 -4.42 -10.06 4.36
N VAL A 53 -5.12 -9.56 5.38
CA VAL A 53 -6.49 -9.96 5.70
C VAL A 53 -7.41 -8.82 5.30
N ASP A 54 -8.15 -8.99 4.19
CA ASP A 54 -9.18 -8.07 3.73
C ASP A 54 -10.55 -8.51 4.23
N VAL A 55 -11.27 -7.61 4.88
CA VAL A 55 -12.58 -7.88 5.45
C VAL A 55 -13.56 -6.77 5.09
N SER A 56 -14.69 -7.13 4.52
CA SER A 56 -15.82 -6.22 4.34
C SER A 56 -16.90 -6.53 5.37
N VAL A 57 -17.35 -5.52 6.09
CA VAL A 57 -18.41 -5.62 7.10
C VAL A 57 -19.66 -4.94 6.56
N GLU A 58 -20.74 -5.69 6.47
CA GLU A 58 -22.02 -5.21 5.97
C GLU A 58 -22.74 -4.32 7.00
N PRO A 59 -23.63 -3.38 6.57
CA PRO A 59 -24.30 -2.45 7.45
C PRO A 59 -25.18 -3.12 8.52
N GLN A 60 -25.73 -4.29 8.20
CA GLN A 60 -26.62 -5.07 9.06
C GLN A 60 -25.92 -6.16 9.87
N ASP A 61 -24.56 -6.20 9.85
CA ASP A 61 -23.83 -7.19 10.63
C ASP A 61 -24.02 -6.94 12.13
N SER A 62 -24.61 -7.89 12.82
CA SER A 62 -24.89 -7.81 14.26
C SER A 62 -23.64 -7.91 15.13
N ASP A 63 -22.56 -8.51 14.62
CA ASP A 63 -21.26 -8.59 15.29
C ASP A 63 -20.09 -8.44 14.30
N PRO A 64 -19.78 -7.19 13.92
CA PRO A 64 -18.67 -6.87 13.04
C PRO A 64 -17.33 -7.43 13.51
N THR A 65 -17.09 -7.48 14.82
CA THR A 65 -15.86 -8.03 15.39
C THR A 65 -15.74 -9.53 15.11
N ALA A 66 -16.80 -10.30 15.30
CA ALA A 66 -16.80 -11.73 15.01
C ALA A 66 -16.55 -12.00 13.52
N THR A 67 -17.03 -11.13 12.63
CA THR A 67 -16.75 -11.24 11.19
C THR A 67 -15.27 -11.03 10.88
N VAL A 68 -14.63 -10.03 11.48
CA VAL A 68 -13.19 -9.80 11.35
C VAL A 68 -12.39 -10.96 11.93
N VAL A 69 -12.70 -11.43 13.13
CA VAL A 69 -12.03 -12.58 13.78
C VAL A 69 -12.13 -13.83 12.92
N ARG A 70 -13.30 -14.12 12.36
CA ARG A 70 -13.47 -15.25 11.43
C ARG A 70 -12.65 -15.12 10.16
N ALA A 71 -12.49 -13.93 9.62
CA ALA A 71 -11.66 -13.69 8.45
C ALA A 71 -10.17 -13.92 8.76
N ILE A 72 -9.70 -13.47 9.92
CA ILE A 72 -8.34 -13.74 10.41
C ILE A 72 -8.12 -15.26 10.55
N ALA A 73 -9.06 -15.97 11.18
CA ALA A 73 -8.95 -17.43 11.42
C ALA A 73 -8.91 -18.27 10.13
N ARG A 74 -9.31 -17.71 8.97
CA ARG A 74 -9.23 -18.39 7.66
C ARG A 74 -7.87 -18.27 6.99
N LYS A 75 -6.96 -17.48 7.54
CA LYS A 75 -5.63 -17.26 7.01
C LYS A 75 -4.60 -17.95 7.88
N ASP A 76 -3.59 -18.51 7.25
CA ASP A 76 -2.40 -18.97 7.97
C ASP A 76 -1.52 -17.77 8.29
N ILE A 77 -1.61 -17.31 9.53
CA ILE A 77 -0.89 -16.13 10.04
C ILE A 77 0.25 -16.49 10.98
N ALA A 78 0.46 -17.78 11.24
CA ALA A 78 1.50 -18.21 12.17
C ALA A 78 2.88 -17.72 11.72
N ASP A 79 3.62 -17.12 12.64
CA ASP A 79 4.95 -16.53 12.41
C ASP A 79 5.05 -15.53 11.22
N SER A 80 3.93 -14.95 10.80
CA SER A 80 3.83 -14.04 9.66
C SER A 80 3.81 -12.58 10.07
N VAL A 81 4.15 -11.66 9.14
CA VAL A 81 3.86 -10.23 9.26
C VAL A 81 2.47 -9.98 8.70
N VAL A 82 1.54 -9.50 9.53
CA VAL A 82 0.12 -9.41 9.16
C VAL A 82 -0.34 -7.95 9.10
N ARG A 83 -1.11 -7.62 8.07
CA ARG A 83 -1.96 -6.42 8.03
C ARG A 83 -3.42 -6.81 7.87
N VAL A 84 -4.29 -6.09 8.57
CA VAL A 84 -5.74 -6.23 8.46
C VAL A 84 -6.32 -4.95 7.86
N ARG A 85 -7.11 -5.07 6.81
CA ARG A 85 -7.86 -3.96 6.19
C ARG A 85 -9.34 -4.25 6.34
N ILE A 86 -10.03 -3.40 7.09
CA ILE A 86 -11.44 -3.56 7.41
C ILE A 86 -12.21 -2.47 6.68
N SER A 87 -13.01 -2.86 5.69
CA SER A 87 -13.95 -1.98 5.00
C SER A 87 -15.29 -2.02 5.73
N LEU A 88 -15.67 -0.90 6.32
CA LEU A 88 -16.90 -0.76 7.11
C LEU A 88 -17.95 0.00 6.32
N ALA A 89 -19.19 -0.44 6.38
CA ALA A 89 -20.29 0.41 5.97
C ALA A 89 -20.46 1.61 6.93
N ALA A 90 -21.02 2.70 6.43
CA ALA A 90 -21.26 3.90 7.24
C ALA A 90 -22.06 3.56 8.53
N GLY A 91 -21.54 3.94 9.69
CA GLY A 91 -22.13 3.69 11.01
C GLY A 91 -21.75 2.36 11.68
N ALA A 92 -21.01 1.47 11.00
CA ALA A 92 -20.58 0.19 11.59
C ALA A 92 -19.34 0.30 12.50
N ASP A 93 -18.64 1.43 12.50
CA ASP A 93 -17.35 1.60 13.22
C ASP A 93 -17.48 1.53 14.75
N ALA A 94 -18.63 1.95 15.29
CA ALA A 94 -18.85 2.04 16.75
C ALA A 94 -18.82 0.68 17.50
N HIS A 95 -18.79 -0.45 16.78
CA HIS A 95 -18.98 -1.78 17.37
C HIS A 95 -17.75 -2.70 17.29
N LEU A 96 -16.61 -2.22 16.73
CA LEU A 96 -15.39 -3.04 16.64
C LEU A 96 -14.63 -3.07 17.98
N ARG A 97 -14.51 -4.27 18.53
CA ARG A 97 -13.73 -4.54 19.75
C ARG A 97 -12.28 -4.89 19.37
N GLU A 98 -11.42 -3.89 19.39
CA GLU A 98 -10.01 -4.02 18.96
C GLU A 98 -9.23 -5.06 19.76
N THR A 99 -9.53 -5.22 21.04
CA THR A 99 -8.88 -6.22 21.91
C THR A 99 -9.10 -7.64 21.43
N GLU A 100 -10.29 -7.98 20.92
CA GLU A 100 -10.59 -9.30 20.38
C GLU A 100 -9.91 -9.54 19.03
N ILE A 101 -9.84 -8.50 18.18
CA ILE A 101 -9.13 -8.58 16.91
C ILE A 101 -7.63 -8.81 17.16
N ARG A 102 -7.04 -8.07 18.12
CA ARG A 102 -5.63 -8.28 18.49
C ARG A 102 -5.36 -9.65 19.10
N ALA A 103 -6.28 -10.17 19.90
CA ALA A 103 -6.18 -11.52 20.44
C ALA A 103 -6.22 -12.59 19.33
N ALA A 104 -7.05 -12.40 18.31
CA ALA A 104 -7.08 -13.31 17.16
C ALA A 104 -5.79 -13.26 16.31
N LEU A 105 -5.00 -12.19 16.41
CA LEU A 105 -3.73 -12.00 15.72
C LEU A 105 -2.51 -12.45 16.56
N GLU A 106 -2.71 -12.99 17.78
CA GLU A 106 -1.62 -13.43 18.66
C GLU A 106 -0.63 -14.43 17.99
N PRO A 107 -1.06 -15.35 17.10
CA PRO A 107 -0.13 -16.27 16.42
C PRO A 107 0.81 -15.57 15.42
N ALA A 108 0.54 -14.34 15.03
CA ALA A 108 1.37 -13.59 14.10
C ALA A 108 2.69 -13.17 14.76
N HIS A 109 3.78 -13.16 13.97
CA HIS A 109 5.05 -12.63 14.42
C HIS A 109 4.98 -11.12 14.67
N PHE A 110 4.30 -10.40 13.77
CA PHE A 110 4.19 -8.94 13.85
C PHE A 110 2.90 -8.44 13.21
N ILE A 111 2.20 -7.55 13.90
CA ILE A 111 1.00 -6.86 13.39
C ILE A 111 1.46 -5.52 12.81
N ALA A 112 1.58 -5.46 11.49
CA ALA A 112 2.03 -4.25 10.79
C ALA A 112 0.99 -3.12 10.84
N SER A 113 -0.29 -3.45 10.63
CA SER A 113 -1.38 -2.48 10.76
C SER A 113 -2.75 -3.15 10.88
N ILE A 114 -3.67 -2.45 11.54
CA ILE A 114 -5.11 -2.70 11.51
C ILE A 114 -5.74 -1.41 11.01
N SER A 115 -6.12 -1.36 9.73
CA SER A 115 -6.73 -0.18 9.12
C SER A 115 -8.23 -0.34 8.97
N ARG A 116 -8.97 0.76 9.15
CA ARG A 116 -10.42 0.84 9.00
C ARG A 116 -10.73 1.87 7.93
N GLU A 117 -11.54 1.50 6.97
CA GLU A 117 -12.02 2.39 5.92
C GLU A 117 -13.55 2.39 5.98
N VAL A 118 -14.15 3.53 6.30
CA VAL A 118 -15.61 3.67 6.34
C VAL A 118 -16.11 4.02 4.94
N ALA A 119 -17.05 3.23 4.41
CA ALA A 119 -17.70 3.51 3.14
C ALA A 119 -18.43 4.86 3.21
N GLY A 120 -18.02 5.81 2.38
CA GLY A 120 -18.51 7.20 2.41
C GLY A 120 -17.44 8.22 2.84
N GLU A 121 -16.45 7.87 3.62
CA GLU A 121 -15.23 8.65 3.73
C GLU A 121 -14.31 8.35 2.54
N ARG A 122 -14.70 8.80 1.37
CA ARG A 122 -13.77 8.90 0.26
C ARG A 122 -12.63 9.83 0.74
N ARG A 123 -11.55 9.24 1.27
CA ARG A 123 -10.26 9.90 1.10
C ARG A 123 -10.12 10.05 -0.41
N THR A 124 -10.21 11.28 -0.88
CA THR A 124 -10.03 11.60 -2.29
C THR A 124 -8.58 11.26 -2.64
N ARG A 125 -8.30 9.97 -2.82
CA ARG A 125 -7.12 9.56 -3.56
C ARG A 125 -7.48 9.88 -5.00
N ILE A 126 -6.88 10.91 -5.52
CA ILE A 126 -6.86 11.17 -6.96
C ILE A 126 -6.40 9.84 -7.58
N SER A 127 -7.26 9.20 -8.36
CA SER A 127 -6.90 7.95 -9.03
C SER A 127 -5.68 8.22 -9.90
N PRO A 128 -4.69 7.32 -9.96
CA PRO A 128 -3.51 7.52 -10.81
C PRO A 128 -3.85 7.87 -12.26
N SER A 129 -4.99 7.36 -12.77
CA SER A 129 -5.50 7.66 -14.11
C SER A 129 -6.12 9.06 -14.26
N GLU A 130 -6.49 9.73 -13.15
CA GLU A 130 -7.01 11.10 -13.15
C GLU A 130 -5.92 12.13 -12.80
N GLY A 131 -4.77 11.69 -12.29
CA GLY A 131 -3.67 12.55 -11.86
C GLY A 131 -2.76 13.03 -12.99
N GLU A 132 -2.70 12.33 -14.12
CA GLU A 132 -1.79 12.66 -15.22
C GLU A 132 -2.19 13.93 -15.99
N ASP A 133 -3.49 14.34 -15.95
CA ASP A 133 -4.01 15.52 -16.64
C ASP A 133 -4.49 16.66 -15.71
N LEU A 134 -4.37 16.50 -14.39
CA LEU A 134 -4.84 17.51 -13.44
C LEU A 134 -3.86 18.68 -13.30
N GLN A 135 -4.33 19.87 -13.64
CA GLN A 135 -3.59 21.11 -13.33
C GLN A 135 -3.36 21.24 -11.81
N PRO A 136 -2.18 21.73 -11.35
CA PRO A 136 -1.86 21.85 -9.93
C PRO A 136 -2.91 22.57 -9.08
N MET A 137 -3.51 23.62 -9.63
CA MET A 137 -4.59 24.38 -8.96
C MET A 137 -5.88 23.59 -8.80
N GLN A 138 -6.22 22.71 -9.77
CA GLN A 138 -7.38 21.83 -9.68
C GLN A 138 -7.16 20.77 -8.60
N ALA A 139 -5.98 20.16 -8.56
CA ALA A 139 -5.61 19.19 -7.54
C ALA A 139 -5.68 19.80 -6.12
N LEU A 140 -5.20 21.03 -5.97
CA LEU A 140 -5.31 21.77 -4.71
C LEU A 140 -6.78 22.05 -4.34
N GLY A 141 -7.61 22.44 -5.29
CA GLY A 141 -9.05 22.64 -5.08
C GLY A 141 -9.73 21.39 -4.52
N ILE A 142 -9.52 20.23 -5.17
CA ILE A 142 -10.04 18.93 -4.73
C ILE A 142 -9.54 18.58 -3.33
N TYR A 143 -8.26 18.82 -3.04
CA TYR A 143 -7.69 18.58 -1.72
C TYR A 143 -8.35 19.43 -0.64
N LEU A 144 -8.56 20.76 -0.88
CA LEU A 144 -9.19 21.66 0.07
C LEU A 144 -10.65 21.27 0.33
N ASP A 145 -11.38 20.84 -0.71
CA ASP A 145 -12.75 20.32 -0.60
C ASP A 145 -12.77 19.05 0.28
N SER A 146 -11.82 18.13 0.06
CA SER A 146 -11.71 16.90 0.84
C SER A 146 -11.42 17.15 2.33
N ARG A 147 -10.87 18.33 2.67
CA ARG A 147 -10.56 18.73 4.05
C ARG A 147 -11.61 19.66 4.64
N ASN A 148 -12.72 19.93 3.94
CA ASN A 148 -13.75 20.90 4.33
C ASN A 148 -13.15 22.28 4.68
N ILE A 149 -12.12 22.71 3.92
CA ILE A 149 -11.51 24.03 4.09
C ILE A 149 -12.24 25.01 3.19
N GLU A 150 -13.03 25.90 3.79
CA GLU A 150 -13.88 26.86 3.11
C GLU A 150 -13.57 28.31 3.53
N GLY A 151 -14.20 29.27 2.87
CA GLY A 151 -14.15 30.69 3.22
C GLY A 151 -12.77 31.32 3.05
N GLU A 152 -12.46 32.33 3.88
CA GLU A 152 -11.24 33.17 3.79
C GLU A 152 -9.95 32.35 3.82
N ARG A 153 -9.94 31.22 4.54
CA ARG A 153 -8.77 30.33 4.62
C ARG A 153 -8.50 29.65 3.28
N ARG A 154 -9.56 29.18 2.59
CA ARG A 154 -9.46 28.61 1.24
C ARG A 154 -8.89 29.63 0.25
N GLU A 155 -9.44 30.83 0.25
CA GLU A 155 -9.00 31.89 -0.66
C GLU A 155 -7.53 32.27 -0.47
N LYS A 156 -7.07 32.35 0.78
CA LYS A 156 -5.66 32.63 1.09
C LYS A 156 -4.73 31.54 0.59
N ILE A 157 -5.11 30.27 0.75
CA ILE A 157 -4.32 29.12 0.29
C ILE A 157 -4.26 29.09 -1.24
N MET A 158 -5.39 29.26 -1.91
CA MET A 158 -5.46 29.28 -3.38
C MET A 158 -4.61 30.40 -3.98
N ARG A 159 -4.74 31.62 -3.47
CA ARG A 159 -3.94 32.76 -3.92
C ARG A 159 -2.44 32.52 -3.74
N LYS A 160 -2.04 31.95 -2.59
CA LYS A 160 -0.62 31.68 -2.34
C LYS A 160 -0.06 30.59 -3.24
N ALA A 161 -0.86 29.59 -3.58
CA ALA A 161 -0.48 28.56 -4.54
C ALA A 161 -0.32 29.12 -5.96
N GLU A 162 -1.21 30.02 -6.39
CA GLU A 162 -1.13 30.68 -7.68
C GLU A 162 0.15 31.50 -7.80
N GLU A 163 0.48 32.33 -6.79
CA GLU A 163 1.75 33.07 -6.73
C GLU A 163 2.98 32.16 -6.85
N LEU A 164 2.98 31.00 -6.20
CA LEU A 164 4.11 30.05 -6.23
C LEU A 164 4.25 29.38 -7.60
N ILE A 165 3.15 29.02 -8.25
CA ILE A 165 3.16 28.41 -9.58
C ILE A 165 3.66 29.41 -10.63
N GLU A 166 3.27 30.68 -10.51
CA GLU A 166 3.76 31.76 -11.41
C GLU A 166 5.27 31.99 -11.26
N LEU A 167 5.79 31.99 -10.02
CA LEU A 167 7.23 32.13 -9.75
C LEU A 167 8.03 30.93 -10.33
N ASP A 168 7.59 29.72 -10.14
CA ASP A 168 8.24 28.52 -10.67
C ASP A 168 8.27 28.53 -12.22
N SER A 169 7.18 28.96 -12.83
CA SER A 169 7.09 29.10 -14.29
C SER A 169 8.05 30.16 -14.85
N ALA A 170 8.24 31.25 -14.13
CA ALA A 170 9.17 32.33 -14.52
C ALA A 170 10.65 31.89 -14.41
N GLU A 171 11.02 31.15 -13.36
CA GLU A 171 12.37 30.59 -13.19
C GLU A 171 12.73 29.56 -14.29
N LEU A 172 11.75 28.78 -14.75
CA LEU A 172 11.93 27.79 -15.82
C LEU A 172 12.15 28.47 -17.20
N GLU A 173 11.59 29.67 -17.42
CA GLU A 173 11.78 30.43 -18.66
C GLU A 173 13.14 31.13 -18.70
N GLU A 174 13.68 31.60 -17.56
CA GLU A 174 15.02 32.21 -17.48
C GLU A 174 16.19 31.25 -17.63
N THR A 175 15.93 29.93 -17.43
CA THR A 175 16.97 28.85 -17.47
C THR A 175 17.08 28.20 -18.86
N ARG A 176 16.30 28.62 -19.85
CA ARG A 176 16.22 28.03 -21.19
C ARG A 176 16.85 28.93 -22.25
#